data_5d8a3f7e1c1428f1e9edb5b660ad6e23
#
_entry.id   5d8a3f7e1c1428f1e9edb5b660ad6e23
#
_cell.length_a   1.000
_cell.length_b   1.000
_cell.length_c   1.000
_cell.angle_alpha   90.00
_cell.angle_beta   90.00
_cell.angle_gamma   90.00
#
_symmetry.space_group_name_H-M   'P 1'
#
loop_
_entity.id
_entity.type
_entity.pdbx_description
1 polymer ?
#
loop_
_entity_poly.entity_id
_entity_poly.type
_entity_poly.pdbx_seq_one_letter_code
_entity_poly.pdbx_strand_id
1 'polypeptide(L)'
;ILTVIIFCLKNIKDNSRTKEQLDRLLLKIPLVRDFIVGNYIIRFSKNISIMLSSGMLILDILKLLRDFFDNIVIKKEIERLEKSLFEGKQLSEVMGEESLFPDKYKKLIVVGEKSGELIKIFEQIAKLEEEKMENNIKRLLTLVEPILIIVLGLILSIIIIAIYLPIFNMSNLIY
;
A
#
# COMPACT_ATOMS: atom_id res chain seq x y z
N ILE A 1 4.19 5.10 -22.76
CA ILE A 1 3.21 5.42 -21.71
C ILE A 1 3.82 5.14 -20.33
N LEU A 2 4.40 3.96 -20.08
CA LEU A 2 5.05 3.62 -18.78
C LEU A 2 6.22 4.54 -18.45
N THR A 3 7.06 4.91 -19.42
CA THR A 3 8.20 5.84 -19.26
C THR A 3 7.75 7.26 -18.91
N VAL A 4 6.64 7.72 -19.47
CA VAL A 4 6.07 9.06 -19.16
C VAL A 4 5.51 9.09 -17.74
N ILE A 5 4.86 8.00 -17.31
CA ILE A 5 4.34 7.86 -15.94
C ILE A 5 5.50 7.86 -14.93
N ILE A 6 6.57 7.10 -15.19
CA ILE A 6 7.76 7.04 -14.34
C ILE A 6 8.49 8.40 -14.31
N PHE A 7 8.56 9.10 -15.44
CA PHE A 7 9.18 10.42 -15.53
C PHE A 7 8.35 11.50 -14.82
N CYS A 8 7.02 11.48 -14.95
CA CYS A 8 6.14 12.35 -14.17
C CYS A 8 6.27 12.10 -12.67
N LEU A 9 6.30 10.84 -12.22
CA LEU A 9 6.47 10.49 -10.81
C LEU A 9 7.84 10.93 -10.25
N LYS A 10 8.88 10.92 -11.08
CA LYS A 10 10.24 11.34 -10.69
C LYS A 10 10.40 12.86 -10.59
N ASN A 11 9.69 13.62 -11.43
CA ASN A 11 9.80 15.08 -11.50
C ASN A 11 8.93 15.81 -10.44
N ILE A 12 7.99 15.10 -9.81
CA ILE A 12 7.08 15.64 -8.77
C ILE A 12 7.74 15.60 -7.38
N LYS A 13 8.94 15.03 -7.27
CA LYS A 13 9.65 14.84 -6.00
C LYS A 13 10.08 16.15 -5.31
N ASP A 14 10.07 17.28 -6.02
CA ASP A 14 10.68 18.53 -5.52
C ASP A 14 9.71 19.55 -4.89
N ASN A 15 8.39 19.31 -4.92
CA ASN A 15 7.44 20.27 -4.35
C ASN A 15 6.54 19.60 -3.29
N SER A 16 6.74 19.93 -2.01
CA SER A 16 6.06 19.29 -0.86
C SER A 16 4.53 19.34 -0.94
N ARG A 17 3.95 20.41 -1.50
CA ARG A 17 2.49 20.54 -1.69
C ARG A 17 1.96 19.59 -2.78
N THR A 18 2.69 19.43 -3.87
CA THR A 18 2.32 18.53 -4.97
C THR A 18 2.44 17.08 -4.54
N LYS A 19 3.44 16.75 -3.71
CA LYS A 19 3.64 15.42 -3.14
C LYS A 19 2.49 15.04 -2.20
N GLU A 20 2.03 15.94 -1.34
CA GLU A 20 0.88 15.68 -0.47
C GLU A 20 -0.41 15.42 -1.26
N GLN A 21 -0.66 16.19 -2.31
CA GLN A 21 -1.85 15.99 -3.16
C GLN A 21 -1.79 14.63 -3.88
N LEU A 22 -0.62 14.22 -4.36
CA LEU A 22 -0.42 12.91 -4.99
C LEU A 22 -0.59 11.78 -3.98
N ASP A 23 0.01 11.87 -2.80
CA ASP A 23 -0.13 10.88 -1.75
C ASP A 23 -1.61 10.72 -1.35
N ARG A 24 -2.36 11.81 -1.27
CA ARG A 24 -3.81 11.78 -1.02
C ARG A 24 -4.61 11.18 -2.19
N LEU A 25 -4.22 11.45 -3.44
CA LEU A 25 -4.87 10.88 -4.62
C LEU A 25 -4.61 9.37 -4.74
N LEU A 26 -3.38 8.93 -4.46
CA LEU A 26 -3.02 7.50 -4.44
C LEU A 26 -3.82 6.74 -3.38
N LEU A 27 -4.08 7.35 -2.23
CA LEU A 27 -4.92 6.77 -1.18
C LEU A 27 -6.43 6.75 -1.52
N LYS A 28 -6.88 7.43 -2.59
CA LYS A 28 -8.27 7.33 -3.07
C LYS A 28 -8.49 6.13 -4.00
N ILE A 29 -7.44 5.59 -4.60
CA ILE A 29 -7.52 4.41 -5.47
C ILE A 29 -7.51 3.16 -4.58
N PRO A 30 -8.60 2.38 -4.49
CA PRO A 30 -8.75 1.34 -3.46
C PRO A 30 -7.61 0.31 -3.47
N LEU A 31 -7.19 -0.16 -4.64
CA LEU A 31 -6.11 -1.14 -4.77
C LEU A 31 -4.75 -0.60 -4.30
N VAL A 32 -4.43 0.65 -4.67
CA VAL A 32 -3.17 1.33 -4.30
C VAL A 32 -3.18 1.69 -2.82
N ARG A 33 -4.32 2.16 -2.32
CA ARG A 33 -4.53 2.45 -0.90
C ARG A 33 -4.26 1.23 -0.03
N ASP A 34 -4.86 0.09 -0.38
CA ASP A 34 -4.71 -1.15 0.40
C ASP A 34 -3.25 -1.59 0.47
N PHE A 35 -2.49 -1.38 -0.61
CA PHE A 35 -1.06 -1.68 -0.65
C PHE A 35 -0.24 -0.69 0.20
N ILE A 36 -0.48 0.62 0.08
CA ILE A 36 0.24 1.65 0.83
C ILE A 36 -0.05 1.53 2.32
N VAL A 37 -1.33 1.44 2.69
CA VAL A 37 -1.76 1.34 4.09
C VAL A 37 -1.34 0.00 4.70
N GLY A 38 -1.45 -1.11 3.95
CA GLY A 38 -0.99 -2.42 4.42
C GLY A 38 0.51 -2.43 4.72
N ASN A 39 1.33 -1.89 3.82
CA ASN A 39 2.78 -1.76 4.04
C ASN A 39 3.09 -0.86 5.24
N TYR A 40 2.36 0.24 5.41
CA TYR A 40 2.47 1.09 6.59
C TYR A 40 2.18 0.31 7.88
N ILE A 41 1.06 -0.40 7.94
CA ILE A 41 0.65 -1.17 9.12
C ILE A 41 1.70 -2.23 9.46
N ILE A 42 2.19 -2.98 8.47
CA ILE A 42 3.22 -4.01 8.68
C ILE A 42 4.48 -3.40 9.26
N ARG A 43 5.04 -2.37 8.60
CA ARG A 43 6.30 -1.73 9.02
C ARG A 43 6.16 -1.03 10.36
N PHE A 44 5.07 -0.31 10.58
CA PHE A 44 4.78 0.36 11.85
C PHE A 44 4.69 -0.64 12.99
N SER A 45 3.88 -1.69 12.83
CA SER A 45 3.64 -2.69 13.87
C SER A 45 4.90 -3.50 14.19
N LYS A 46 5.67 -3.95 13.17
CA LYS A 46 6.95 -4.64 13.38
C LYS A 46 7.96 -3.78 14.13
N ASN A 47 8.15 -2.55 13.70
CA ASN A 47 9.12 -1.67 14.35
C ASN A 47 8.70 -1.33 15.79
N ILE A 48 7.41 -1.07 16.03
CA ILE A 48 6.93 -0.85 17.40
C ILE A 48 7.18 -2.09 18.27
N SER A 49 6.81 -3.29 17.81
CA SER A 49 7.00 -4.51 18.63
C SER A 49 8.49 -4.75 18.97
N ILE A 50 9.39 -4.59 17.99
CA ILE A 50 10.83 -4.75 18.17
C ILE A 50 11.40 -3.70 19.13
N MET A 51 11.06 -2.43 18.95
CA MET A 51 11.60 -1.34 19.76
C MET A 51 11.03 -1.36 21.18
N LEU A 52 9.73 -1.68 21.37
CA LEU A 52 9.14 -1.88 22.69
C LEU A 52 9.79 -3.08 23.42
N SER A 53 10.04 -4.20 22.72
CA SER A 53 10.72 -5.36 23.32
C SER A 53 12.16 -5.04 23.75
N SER A 54 12.78 -4.04 23.14
CA SER A 54 14.09 -3.51 23.54
C SER A 54 14.02 -2.51 24.71
N GLY A 55 12.81 -2.26 25.27
CA GLY A 55 12.61 -1.35 26.39
C GLY A 55 12.52 0.13 26.01
N MET A 56 12.41 0.48 24.72
CA MET A 56 12.25 1.88 24.31
C MET A 56 10.85 2.39 24.66
N LEU A 57 10.78 3.68 25.02
CA LEU A 57 9.52 4.35 25.27
C LEU A 57 8.76 4.57 23.94
N ILE A 58 7.44 4.37 23.94
CA ILE A 58 6.61 4.51 22.75
C ILE A 58 6.72 5.88 22.08
N LEU A 59 6.90 6.97 22.85
CA LEU A 59 7.10 8.30 22.32
C LEU A 59 8.39 8.42 21.51
N ASP A 60 9.49 7.82 21.97
CA ASP A 60 10.76 7.85 21.26
C ASP A 60 10.71 6.98 20.00
N ILE A 61 9.98 5.88 20.07
CA ILE A 61 9.70 5.02 18.91
C ILE A 61 8.95 5.79 17.82
N LEU A 62 7.89 6.54 18.18
CA LEU A 62 7.13 7.32 17.21
C LEU A 62 7.95 8.43 16.54
N LYS A 63 8.85 9.09 17.27
CA LYS A 63 9.80 10.07 16.70
C LYS A 63 10.68 9.43 15.63
N LEU A 64 11.23 8.26 15.91
CA LEU A 64 12.05 7.52 14.95
C LEU A 64 11.22 7.05 13.74
N LEU A 65 10.03 6.51 13.97
CA LEU A 65 9.16 6.01 12.92
C LEU A 65 8.69 7.09 11.95
N ARG A 66 8.51 8.32 12.42
CA ARG A 66 8.14 9.45 11.55
C ARG A 66 9.10 9.62 10.38
N ASP A 67 10.39 9.46 10.62
CA ASP A 67 11.41 9.65 9.60
C ASP A 67 11.59 8.42 8.68
N PHE A 68 11.04 7.27 9.10
CA PHE A 68 11.08 6.02 8.34
C PHE A 68 10.12 5.98 7.14
N PHE A 69 9.12 6.85 7.10
CA PHE A 69 8.11 6.87 6.05
C PHE A 69 8.26 8.11 5.15
N ASP A 70 8.18 7.91 3.83
CA ASP A 70 8.25 9.01 2.86
C ASP A 70 6.90 9.65 2.55
N ASN A 71 5.80 8.91 2.78
CA ASN A 71 4.45 9.37 2.51
C ASN A 71 4.01 10.43 3.52
N ILE A 72 3.60 11.60 3.03
CA ILE A 72 3.26 12.76 3.88
C ILE A 72 2.02 12.48 4.75
N VAL A 73 1.06 11.71 4.24
CA VAL A 73 -0.16 11.39 4.99
C VAL A 73 0.19 10.49 6.19
N ILE A 74 1.06 9.49 5.97
CA ILE A 74 1.55 8.61 7.03
C ILE A 74 2.38 9.39 8.07
N LYS A 75 3.25 10.31 7.63
CA LYS A 75 4.01 11.17 8.55
C LYS A 75 3.09 11.98 9.46
N LYS A 76 2.07 12.61 8.89
CA LYS A 76 1.07 13.38 9.65
C LYS A 76 0.30 12.51 10.64
N GLU A 77 -0.01 11.28 10.27
CA GLU A 77 -0.63 10.31 11.18
C GLU A 77 0.28 10.03 12.38
N ILE A 78 1.56 9.75 12.16
CA ILE A 78 2.53 9.46 13.22
C ILE A 78 2.75 10.70 14.10
N GLU A 79 2.86 11.90 13.53
CA GLU A 79 2.95 13.15 14.25
C GLU A 79 1.73 13.40 15.16
N ARG A 80 0.53 13.07 14.67
CA ARG A 80 -0.70 13.16 15.45
C ARG A 80 -0.67 12.17 16.62
N LEU A 81 -0.23 10.93 16.40
CA LEU A 81 -0.07 9.93 17.45
C LEU A 81 0.95 10.41 18.51
N GLU A 82 2.12 10.86 18.08
CA GLU A 82 3.18 11.37 18.95
C GLU A 82 2.67 12.51 19.85
N LYS A 83 2.04 13.54 19.25
CA LYS A 83 1.51 14.68 19.98
C LYS A 83 0.45 14.28 21.01
N SER A 84 -0.48 13.43 20.63
CA SER A 84 -1.57 13.01 21.51
C SER A 84 -1.09 12.15 22.68
N LEU A 85 -0.11 11.27 22.45
CA LEU A 85 0.52 10.49 23.52
C LEU A 85 1.36 11.41 24.46
N PHE A 86 2.01 12.42 23.90
CA PHE A 86 2.71 13.42 24.70
C PHE A 86 1.74 14.22 25.60
N GLU A 87 0.51 14.46 25.16
CA GLU A 87 -0.59 15.05 25.93
C GLU A 87 -1.15 14.10 27.00
N GLY A 88 -0.65 12.87 27.11
CA GLY A 88 -1.07 11.87 28.09
C GLY A 88 -2.29 11.04 27.70
N LYS A 89 -2.73 11.10 26.42
CA LYS A 89 -3.82 10.27 25.94
C LYS A 89 -3.34 8.84 25.74
N GLN A 90 -4.27 7.87 25.85
CA GLN A 90 -3.98 6.48 25.59
C GLN A 90 -3.81 6.23 24.07
N LEU A 91 -2.95 5.28 23.70
CA LEU A 91 -2.73 4.93 22.30
C LEU A 91 -4.04 4.48 21.61
N SER A 92 -4.85 3.72 22.32
CA SER A 92 -6.17 3.25 21.85
C SER A 92 -7.16 4.38 21.58
N GLU A 93 -7.12 5.47 22.35
CA GLU A 93 -7.94 6.66 22.11
C GLU A 93 -7.51 7.40 20.85
N VAL A 94 -6.21 7.56 20.69
CA VAL A 94 -5.64 8.34 19.58
C VAL A 94 -5.78 7.61 18.25
N MET A 95 -5.78 6.29 18.26
CA MET A 95 -6.02 5.45 17.08
C MET A 95 -7.52 5.34 16.71
N GLY A 96 -8.37 6.27 17.18
CA GLY A 96 -9.79 6.37 16.90
C GLY A 96 -10.16 6.58 15.42
N GLU A 97 -11.23 7.37 15.17
CA GLU A 97 -11.88 7.46 13.84
C GLU A 97 -10.99 7.95 12.70
N GLU A 98 -9.98 8.79 12.97
CA GLU A 98 -9.11 9.39 11.96
C GLU A 98 -7.86 8.56 11.61
N SER A 99 -7.68 7.38 12.22
CA SER A 99 -6.50 6.56 11.98
C SER A 99 -6.57 5.77 10.67
N LEU A 100 -5.43 5.61 10.01
CA LEU A 100 -5.27 4.74 8.84
C LEU A 100 -5.41 3.25 9.19
N PHE A 101 -5.38 2.89 10.47
CA PHE A 101 -5.56 1.51 10.91
C PHE A 101 -7.02 1.07 10.76
N PRO A 102 -7.28 -0.12 10.19
CA PRO A 102 -8.61 -0.72 10.18
C PRO A 102 -9.15 -0.96 11.59
N ASP A 103 -10.48 -0.87 11.75
CA ASP A 103 -11.13 -0.99 13.06
C ASP A 103 -10.83 -2.30 13.80
N LYS A 104 -10.61 -3.39 13.05
CA LYS A 104 -10.20 -4.69 13.63
C LYS A 104 -8.88 -4.58 14.41
N TYR A 105 -7.91 -3.81 13.92
CA TYR A 105 -6.62 -3.61 14.58
C TYR A 105 -6.70 -2.61 15.73
N LYS A 106 -7.53 -1.57 15.59
CA LYS A 106 -7.82 -0.63 16.69
C LYS A 106 -8.35 -1.38 17.91
N LYS A 107 -9.29 -2.32 17.71
CA LYS A 107 -9.82 -3.16 18.79
C LYS A 107 -8.75 -4.02 19.45
N LEU A 108 -7.82 -4.60 18.67
CA LEU A 108 -6.70 -5.36 19.21
C LEU A 108 -5.77 -4.48 20.05
N ILE A 109 -5.48 -3.25 19.60
CA ILE A 109 -4.64 -2.29 20.34
C ILE A 109 -5.28 -1.91 21.67
N VAL A 110 -6.60 -1.68 21.70
CA VAL A 110 -7.34 -1.44 22.96
C VAL A 110 -7.14 -2.60 23.96
N VAL A 111 -7.22 -3.84 23.49
CA VAL A 111 -7.01 -5.02 24.35
C VAL A 111 -5.56 -5.07 24.82
N GLY A 112 -4.59 -4.89 23.92
CA GLY A 112 -3.16 -4.93 24.25
C GLY A 112 -2.73 -3.84 25.21
N GLU A 113 -3.28 -2.63 25.09
CA GLU A 113 -2.99 -1.54 26.01
C GLU A 113 -3.53 -1.80 27.40
N LYS A 114 -4.76 -2.32 27.52
CA LYS A 114 -5.38 -2.67 28.80
C LYS A 114 -4.71 -3.87 29.50
N SER A 115 -4.21 -4.83 28.74
CA SER A 115 -3.52 -6.01 29.28
C SER A 115 -2.03 -5.79 29.49
N GLY A 116 -1.45 -4.68 28.98
CA GLY A 116 0.01 -4.46 28.97
C GLY A 116 0.76 -5.31 27.94
N GLU A 117 0.06 -5.95 27.00
CA GLU A 117 0.64 -6.86 25.99
C GLU A 117 0.79 -6.22 24.60
N LEU A 118 1.04 -4.91 24.53
CA LEU A 118 1.16 -4.18 23.26
C LEU A 118 2.18 -4.81 22.30
N ILE A 119 3.28 -5.36 22.83
CA ILE A 119 4.32 -6.01 22.01
C ILE A 119 3.71 -7.15 21.20
N LYS A 120 3.02 -8.09 21.88
CA LYS A 120 2.40 -9.26 21.23
C LYS A 120 1.30 -8.83 20.24
N ILE A 121 0.53 -7.81 20.60
CA ILE A 121 -0.55 -7.31 19.73
C ILE A 121 0.02 -6.71 18.45
N PHE A 122 1.06 -5.87 18.52
CA PHE A 122 1.67 -5.32 17.32
C PHE A 122 2.35 -6.39 16.46
N GLU A 123 2.96 -7.38 17.05
CA GLU A 123 3.51 -8.53 16.34
C GLU A 123 2.41 -9.31 15.60
N GLN A 124 1.29 -9.57 16.28
CA GLN A 124 0.12 -10.22 15.68
C GLN A 124 -0.50 -9.40 14.54
N ILE A 125 -0.64 -8.07 14.70
CA ILE A 125 -1.16 -7.18 13.67
C ILE A 125 -0.26 -7.22 12.43
N ALA A 126 1.06 -7.16 12.61
CA ALA A 126 2.00 -7.25 11.52
C ALA A 126 1.84 -8.54 10.73
N LYS A 127 1.79 -9.69 11.42
CA LYS A 127 1.60 -11.00 10.80
C LYS A 127 0.28 -11.12 10.04
N LEU A 128 -0.82 -10.69 10.63
CA LEU A 128 -2.15 -10.73 9.99
C LEU A 128 -2.20 -9.87 8.73
N GLU A 129 -1.58 -8.69 8.74
CA GLU A 129 -1.57 -7.83 7.57
C GLU A 129 -0.60 -8.32 6.50
N GLU A 130 0.53 -8.98 6.87
CA GLU A 130 1.41 -9.67 5.92
C GLU A 130 0.69 -10.79 5.18
N GLU A 131 0.00 -11.68 5.90
CA GLU A 131 -0.78 -12.77 5.32
C GLU A 131 -1.86 -12.24 4.35
N LYS A 132 -2.54 -11.17 4.73
CA LYS A 132 -3.52 -10.49 3.86
C LYS A 132 -2.85 -9.93 2.59
N MET A 133 -1.71 -9.28 2.73
CA MET A 133 -0.95 -8.68 1.63
C MET A 133 -0.47 -9.75 0.65
N GLU A 134 0.10 -10.86 1.14
CA GLU A 134 0.49 -12.00 0.32
C GLU A 134 -0.70 -12.59 -0.46
N ASN A 135 -1.85 -12.76 0.20
CA ASN A 135 -3.06 -13.25 -0.45
C ASN A 135 -3.57 -12.31 -1.54
N ASN A 136 -3.47 -10.99 -1.32
CA ASN A 136 -3.83 -10.00 -2.34
C ASN A 136 -2.88 -10.06 -3.54
N ILE A 137 -1.57 -10.21 -3.31
CA ILE A 137 -0.57 -10.39 -4.37
C ILE A 137 -0.84 -11.67 -5.16
N LYS A 138 -1.09 -12.79 -4.49
CA LYS A 138 -1.44 -14.07 -5.15
C LYS A 138 -2.66 -13.94 -6.04
N ARG A 139 -3.72 -13.26 -5.57
CA ARG A 139 -4.92 -12.97 -6.38
C ARG A 139 -4.61 -12.13 -7.61
N LEU A 140 -3.77 -11.10 -7.49
CA LEU A 140 -3.36 -10.29 -8.64
C LEU A 140 -2.57 -11.11 -9.66
N LEU A 141 -1.65 -11.97 -9.20
CA LEU A 141 -0.87 -12.85 -10.07
C LEU A 141 -1.75 -13.84 -10.84
N THR A 142 -2.82 -14.36 -10.23
CA THR A 142 -3.78 -15.25 -10.91
C THR A 142 -4.52 -14.55 -12.06
N LEU A 143 -4.66 -13.22 -12.02
CA LEU A 143 -5.26 -12.45 -13.13
C LEU A 143 -4.29 -12.20 -14.29
N VAL A 144 -2.99 -12.35 -14.07
CA VAL A 144 -1.97 -12.14 -15.11
C VAL A 144 -2.08 -13.22 -16.21
N GLU A 145 -2.37 -14.45 -15.83
CA GLU A 145 -2.47 -15.58 -16.78
C GLU A 145 -3.57 -15.37 -17.84
N PRO A 146 -4.84 -15.06 -17.49
CA PRO A 146 -5.87 -14.76 -18.49
C PRO A 146 -5.51 -13.54 -19.37
N ILE A 147 -4.89 -12.53 -18.79
CA ILE A 147 -4.48 -11.33 -19.55
C ILE A 147 -3.43 -11.68 -20.60
N LEU A 148 -2.44 -12.51 -20.24
CA LEU A 148 -1.42 -12.97 -21.18
C LEU A 148 -2.02 -13.79 -22.34
N ILE A 149 -2.98 -14.68 -22.05
CA ILE A 149 -3.66 -15.47 -23.08
C ILE A 149 -4.42 -14.55 -24.05
N ILE A 150 -5.14 -13.55 -23.55
CA ILE A 150 -5.86 -12.58 -24.37
C ILE A 150 -4.88 -11.79 -25.26
N VAL A 151 -3.80 -11.29 -24.68
CA VAL A 151 -2.79 -10.50 -25.42
C VAL A 151 -2.14 -11.35 -26.53
N LEU A 152 -1.75 -12.60 -26.22
CA LEU A 152 -1.17 -13.51 -27.20
C LEU A 152 -2.18 -13.87 -28.31
N GLY A 153 -3.45 -14.12 -27.95
CA GLY A 153 -4.52 -14.37 -28.91
C GLY A 153 -4.75 -13.19 -29.86
N LEU A 154 -4.67 -11.96 -29.32
CA LEU A 154 -4.84 -10.74 -30.12
C LEU A 154 -3.66 -10.55 -31.09
N ILE A 155 -2.43 -10.79 -30.63
CA ILE A 155 -1.24 -10.73 -31.50
C ILE A 155 -1.34 -11.76 -32.62
N LEU A 156 -1.70 -13.01 -32.31
CA LEU A 156 -1.88 -14.08 -33.31
C LEU A 156 -2.98 -13.74 -34.33
N SER A 157 -4.09 -13.16 -33.84
CA SER A 157 -5.19 -12.71 -34.72
C SER A 157 -4.72 -11.65 -35.71
N ILE A 158 -3.93 -10.69 -35.29
CA ILE A 158 -3.37 -9.66 -36.17
C ILE A 158 -2.45 -10.29 -37.22
N ILE A 159 -1.60 -11.22 -36.83
CA ILE A 159 -0.68 -11.92 -37.77
C ILE A 159 -1.48 -12.70 -38.80
N ILE A 160 -2.51 -13.45 -38.41
CA ILE A 160 -3.36 -14.21 -39.31
C ILE A 160 -4.05 -13.29 -40.31
N ILE A 161 -4.65 -12.18 -39.85
CA ILE A 161 -5.28 -11.20 -40.74
C ILE A 161 -4.28 -10.63 -41.73
N ALA A 162 -3.08 -10.25 -41.27
CA ALA A 162 -2.04 -9.71 -42.14
C ALA A 162 -1.60 -10.66 -43.26
N ILE A 163 -1.62 -11.98 -42.99
CA ILE A 163 -1.26 -13.02 -44.00
C ILE A 163 -2.42 -13.24 -44.95
N TYR A 164 -3.67 -13.32 -44.47
CA TYR A 164 -4.83 -13.65 -45.28
C TYR A 164 -5.31 -12.46 -46.14
N LEU A 165 -5.16 -11.21 -45.69
CA LEU A 165 -5.63 -10.03 -46.40
C LEU A 165 -5.08 -9.90 -47.82
N PRO A 166 -3.77 -10.08 -48.13
CA PRO A 166 -3.24 -10.04 -49.48
C PRO A 166 -3.75 -11.22 -50.33
N ILE A 167 -3.96 -12.41 -49.72
CA ILE A 167 -4.43 -13.60 -50.45
C ILE A 167 -5.86 -13.36 -50.97
N PHE A 168 -6.76 -12.78 -50.16
CA PHE A 168 -8.11 -12.43 -50.59
C PHE A 168 -8.13 -11.36 -51.67
N ASN A 169 -7.23 -10.38 -51.62
CA ASN A 169 -7.14 -9.34 -52.63
C ASN A 169 -6.64 -9.87 -53.97
N MET A 170 -5.76 -10.87 -53.97
CA MET A 170 -5.31 -11.52 -55.22
C MET A 170 -6.40 -12.36 -55.89
N SER A 171 -7.31 -12.96 -55.11
CA SER A 171 -8.45 -13.73 -55.64
C SER A 171 -9.47 -12.85 -56.38
N ASN A 172 -9.61 -11.58 -56.02
CA ASN A 172 -10.52 -10.64 -56.69
C ASN A 172 -9.96 -10.00 -57.98
N LEU A 173 -8.67 -10.24 -58.29
CA LEU A 173 -8.03 -9.73 -59.53
C LEU A 173 -8.09 -10.76 -60.71
N ILE A 174 -8.65 -11.94 -60.47
CA ILE A 174 -8.71 -13.04 -61.47
C ILE A 174 -10.12 -13.18 -62.10
N TYR A 175 -11.06 -12.25 -61.76
CA TYR A 175 -12.38 -12.20 -62.41
C TYR A 175 -12.54 -10.83 -63.12
#